data_fbb3365c719d13ddb878d54e12349a56
#
_entry.id   fbb3365c719d13ddb878d54e12349a56
#
_cell.length_a   1.000
_cell.length_b   1.000
_cell.length_c   1.000
_cell.angle_alpha   90.00
_cell.angle_beta   90.00
_cell.angle_gamma   90.00
#
_symmetry.space_group_name_H-M   'P 1'
#
loop_
_entity.id
_entity.type
_entity.pdbx_description
1 polymer ?
#
loop_
_entity_poly.entity_id
_entity_poly.type
_entity_poly.pdbx_seq_one_letter_code
_entity_poly.pdbx_strand_id
1 'polypeptide(L)'
;MAEDVPQQSNRITLEKDSVAWAPCMLGENFNHGKKCSIGALAHIGRNVTIGDNCRIQGSAYIADGCVLGDEVFVGPNATLLNDKYPPSGDSKYWKPVTVESGAVIGGGSTIIPGCNVGKFSVLGAGSVLTKNIPENQVWAGNPAIFVMNRSEYESKREQ
;
A
#
# COMPACT_ATOMS: atom_id res chain seq x y z
N MET A 1 -15.34 38.18 6.22
CA MET A 1 -15.90 36.97 6.85
C MET A 1 -15.64 35.83 5.88
N ALA A 2 -14.88 34.83 6.27
CA ALA A 2 -14.75 33.61 5.48
C ALA A 2 -16.10 32.89 5.55
N GLU A 3 -16.75 32.69 4.41
CA GLU A 3 -17.93 31.84 4.35
C GLU A 3 -17.50 30.42 4.80
N ASP A 4 -18.17 29.87 5.80
CA ASP A 4 -18.06 28.48 6.20
C ASP A 4 -18.47 27.62 4.99
N VAL A 5 -17.49 27.19 4.22
CA VAL A 5 -17.73 26.17 3.19
C VAL A 5 -18.07 24.89 3.95
N PRO A 6 -19.28 24.35 3.81
CA PRO A 6 -19.62 23.09 4.47
C PRO A 6 -18.62 22.03 4.06
N GLN A 7 -17.88 21.47 5.00
CA GLN A 7 -17.05 20.30 4.73
C GLN A 7 -17.98 19.16 4.36
N GLN A 8 -18.17 18.95 3.06
CA GLN A 8 -18.84 17.76 2.57
C GLN A 8 -18.00 16.55 2.96
N SER A 9 -18.57 15.67 3.75
CA SER A 9 -17.95 14.37 4.01
C SER A 9 -17.91 13.59 2.70
N ASN A 10 -16.73 13.46 2.10
CA ASN A 10 -16.48 12.65 0.91
C ASN A 10 -16.34 11.16 1.26
N ARG A 11 -16.93 10.73 2.35
CA ARG A 11 -16.90 9.35 2.82
C ARG A 11 -17.82 8.47 1.97
N ILE A 12 -17.26 7.43 1.39
CA ILE A 12 -17.96 6.40 0.64
C ILE A 12 -18.01 5.14 1.50
N THR A 13 -19.20 4.65 1.79
CA THR A 13 -19.36 3.36 2.47
C THR A 13 -19.20 2.24 1.44
N LEU A 14 -18.27 1.34 1.69
CA LEU A 14 -18.08 0.11 0.94
C LEU A 14 -18.72 -1.07 1.67
N GLU A 15 -18.75 -2.23 1.04
CA GLU A 15 -19.19 -3.46 1.69
C GLU A 15 -18.26 -3.87 2.85
N LYS A 16 -18.69 -4.83 3.67
CA LYS A 16 -17.89 -5.45 4.75
C LYS A 16 -17.32 -4.43 5.75
N ASP A 17 -18.11 -3.44 6.13
CA ASP A 17 -17.72 -2.37 7.07
C ASP A 17 -16.48 -1.58 6.63
N SER A 18 -16.20 -1.54 5.35
CA SER A 18 -15.08 -0.82 4.77
C SER A 18 -15.48 0.58 4.32
N VAL A 19 -14.50 1.46 4.16
CA VAL A 19 -14.73 2.86 3.79
C VAL A 19 -13.67 3.35 2.80
N ALA A 20 -14.09 4.20 1.87
CA ALA A 20 -13.19 4.97 1.02
C ALA A 20 -13.50 6.46 1.13
N TRP A 21 -12.55 7.29 0.80
CA TRP A 21 -12.68 8.75 0.82
C TRP A 21 -12.52 9.29 -0.60
N ALA A 22 -13.58 9.91 -1.11
CA ALA A 22 -13.57 10.52 -2.44
C ALA A 22 -12.83 11.86 -2.48
N PRO A 23 -12.24 12.24 -3.64
CA PRO A 23 -12.11 11.41 -4.81
C PRO A 23 -11.05 10.32 -4.63
N CYS A 24 -11.35 9.10 -5.04
CA CYS A 24 -10.37 8.01 -5.16
C CYS A 24 -10.76 7.13 -6.35
N MET A 25 -9.81 6.35 -6.86
CA MET A 25 -10.09 5.41 -7.94
C MET A 25 -10.04 3.98 -7.42
N LEU A 26 -11.11 3.25 -7.64
CA LEU A 26 -11.21 1.81 -7.36
C LEU A 26 -11.38 1.09 -8.70
N GLY A 27 -10.35 0.35 -9.11
CA GLY A 27 -10.31 -0.33 -10.39
C GLY A 27 -11.33 -1.46 -10.54
N GLU A 28 -11.54 -1.89 -11.75
CA GLU A 28 -12.41 -3.04 -12.06
C GLU A 28 -11.92 -4.30 -11.33
N ASN A 29 -12.84 -5.10 -10.79
CA ASN A 29 -12.54 -6.30 -10.01
C ASN A 29 -11.67 -6.06 -8.77
N PHE A 30 -11.64 -4.83 -8.24
CA PHE A 30 -11.05 -4.59 -6.93
C PHE A 30 -11.82 -5.39 -5.87
N ASN A 31 -11.09 -6.19 -5.09
CA ASN A 31 -11.64 -6.98 -4.00
C ASN A 31 -10.98 -6.62 -2.67
N HIS A 32 -11.79 -6.45 -1.64
CA HIS A 32 -11.31 -6.09 -0.31
C HIS A 32 -11.94 -6.95 0.78
N GLY A 33 -11.22 -7.11 1.88
CA GLY A 33 -11.72 -7.72 3.11
C GLY A 33 -12.59 -6.75 3.92
N LYS A 34 -12.80 -7.11 5.20
CA LYS A 34 -13.60 -6.32 6.16
C LYS A 34 -12.77 -5.16 6.73
N LYS A 35 -13.48 -4.09 7.12
CA LYS A 35 -12.92 -2.98 7.91
C LYS A 35 -11.69 -2.33 7.27
N CYS A 36 -11.66 -2.28 5.94
CA CYS A 36 -10.63 -1.58 5.20
C CYS A 36 -10.91 -0.08 5.13
N SER A 37 -9.86 0.73 5.05
CA SER A 37 -9.94 2.17 4.86
C SER A 37 -9.04 2.60 3.70
N ILE A 38 -9.62 3.32 2.73
CA ILE A 38 -8.93 3.81 1.54
C ILE A 38 -8.99 5.32 1.52
N GLY A 39 -7.83 5.96 1.59
CA GLY A 39 -7.68 7.41 1.66
C GLY A 39 -8.03 8.14 0.37
N ALA A 40 -8.31 9.42 0.49
CA ALA A 40 -8.59 10.27 -0.66
C ALA A 40 -7.39 10.32 -1.63
N LEU A 41 -7.70 10.48 -2.91
CA LEU A 41 -6.73 10.49 -4.02
C LEU A 41 -5.95 9.18 -4.19
N ALA A 42 -6.26 8.12 -3.43
CA ALA A 42 -5.67 6.82 -3.68
C ALA A 42 -6.13 6.27 -5.04
N HIS A 43 -5.21 5.62 -5.74
CA HIS A 43 -5.49 4.89 -6.97
C HIS A 43 -5.29 3.41 -6.72
N ILE A 44 -6.36 2.66 -6.74
CA ILE A 44 -6.34 1.20 -6.67
C ILE A 44 -6.59 0.67 -8.07
N GLY A 45 -5.63 -0.05 -8.62
CA GLY A 45 -5.71 -0.62 -9.96
C GLY A 45 -6.73 -1.75 -10.11
N ARG A 46 -6.84 -2.27 -11.33
CA ARG A 46 -7.73 -3.39 -11.66
C ARG A 46 -7.21 -4.70 -11.05
N ASN A 47 -8.12 -5.60 -10.70
CA ASN A 47 -7.79 -6.93 -10.16
C ASN A 47 -6.88 -6.88 -8.92
N VAL A 48 -6.88 -5.78 -8.19
CA VAL A 48 -6.18 -5.67 -6.90
C VAL A 48 -7.01 -6.37 -5.84
N THR A 49 -6.33 -7.11 -4.97
CA THR A 49 -6.97 -7.75 -3.79
C THR A 49 -6.28 -7.28 -2.53
N ILE A 50 -7.05 -6.87 -1.53
CA ILE A 50 -6.56 -6.56 -0.19
C ILE A 50 -7.33 -7.37 0.85
N GLY A 51 -6.64 -7.82 1.89
CA GLY A 51 -7.22 -8.57 2.99
C GLY A 51 -8.04 -7.72 3.96
N ASP A 52 -8.28 -8.27 5.15
CA ASP A 52 -9.03 -7.61 6.21
C ASP A 52 -8.20 -6.50 6.90
N ASN A 53 -8.87 -5.48 7.44
CA ASN A 53 -8.28 -4.40 8.24
C ASN A 53 -7.13 -3.63 7.57
N CYS A 54 -7.06 -3.61 6.24
CA CYS A 54 -6.06 -2.86 5.51
C CYS A 54 -6.32 -1.35 5.60
N ARG A 55 -5.24 -0.58 5.69
CA ARG A 55 -5.28 0.89 5.65
C ARG A 55 -4.40 1.41 4.54
N ILE A 56 -5.05 1.91 3.48
CA ILE A 56 -4.39 2.55 2.34
C ILE A 56 -4.55 4.05 2.52
N GLN A 57 -3.45 4.76 2.68
CA GLN A 57 -3.46 6.20 2.91
C GLN A 57 -3.64 6.99 1.62
N GLY A 58 -3.92 8.29 1.78
CA GLY A 58 -4.19 9.18 0.64
C GLY A 58 -3.06 9.21 -0.39
N SER A 59 -3.45 9.35 -1.65
CA SER A 59 -2.53 9.42 -2.80
C SER A 59 -1.62 8.20 -2.99
N ALA A 60 -1.86 7.09 -2.32
CA ALA A 60 -1.14 5.84 -2.60
C ALA A 60 -1.54 5.32 -4.00
N TYR A 61 -0.58 4.80 -4.73
CA TYR A 61 -0.79 4.16 -6.02
C TYR A 61 -0.51 2.67 -5.93
N ILE A 62 -1.52 1.85 -6.18
CA ILE A 62 -1.40 0.39 -6.20
C ILE A 62 -1.75 -0.09 -7.61
N ALA A 63 -0.73 -0.53 -8.35
CA ALA A 63 -0.89 -0.97 -9.73
C ALA A 63 -1.77 -2.22 -9.87
N ASP A 64 -2.25 -2.45 -11.07
CA ASP A 64 -3.10 -3.60 -11.42
C ASP A 64 -2.49 -4.92 -10.97
N GLY A 65 -3.31 -5.79 -10.40
CA GLY A 65 -2.96 -7.15 -10.01
C GLY A 65 -2.17 -7.29 -8.71
N CYS A 66 -1.84 -6.20 -8.00
CA CYS A 66 -1.18 -6.30 -6.70
C CYS A 66 -2.06 -7.02 -5.67
N VAL A 67 -1.41 -7.76 -4.77
CA VAL A 67 -2.08 -8.53 -3.72
C VAL A 67 -1.52 -8.12 -2.35
N LEU A 68 -2.40 -7.69 -1.46
CA LEU A 68 -2.08 -7.32 -0.09
C LEU A 68 -2.81 -8.25 0.88
N GLY A 69 -2.10 -8.79 1.85
CA GLY A 69 -2.69 -9.60 2.93
C GLY A 69 -3.49 -8.79 3.94
N ASP A 70 -3.81 -9.39 5.07
CA ASP A 70 -4.55 -8.75 6.15
C ASP A 70 -3.69 -7.72 6.90
N GLU A 71 -4.32 -6.71 7.48
CA GLU A 71 -3.67 -5.72 8.36
C GLU A 71 -2.48 -4.98 7.72
N VAL A 72 -2.46 -4.89 6.38
CA VAL A 72 -1.43 -4.14 5.67
C VAL A 72 -1.68 -2.64 5.79
N PHE A 73 -0.63 -1.91 6.11
CA PHE A 73 -0.61 -0.45 6.05
C PHE A 73 0.19 0.02 4.83
N VAL A 74 -0.42 0.87 4.02
CA VAL A 74 0.25 1.56 2.90
C VAL A 74 0.22 3.05 3.17
N GLY A 75 1.40 3.64 3.36
CA GLY A 75 1.56 5.05 3.67
C GLY A 75 1.18 5.98 2.52
N PRO A 76 0.97 7.28 2.81
CA PRO A 76 0.59 8.25 1.78
C PRO A 76 1.65 8.35 0.70
N ASN A 77 1.21 8.53 -0.55
CA ASN A 77 2.09 8.63 -1.73
C ASN A 77 3.01 7.41 -1.97
N ALA A 78 2.79 6.30 -1.31
CA ALA A 78 3.52 5.06 -1.63
C ALA A 78 3.06 4.52 -2.99
N THR A 79 3.99 3.92 -3.73
CA THR A 79 3.76 3.44 -5.10
C THR A 79 4.17 1.98 -5.25
N LEU A 80 3.21 1.11 -5.57
CA LEU A 80 3.42 -0.30 -5.89
C LEU A 80 3.27 -0.49 -7.40
N LEU A 81 4.35 -0.88 -8.07
CA LEU A 81 4.41 -1.01 -9.52
C LEU A 81 4.16 -2.44 -9.99
N ASN A 82 3.86 -2.63 -11.29
CA ASN A 82 3.61 -3.95 -11.87
C ASN A 82 4.37 -4.22 -13.19
N ASP A 83 4.68 -3.19 -13.99
CA ASP A 83 5.42 -3.36 -15.24
C ASP A 83 6.92 -3.26 -15.00
N LYS A 84 7.61 -4.40 -15.09
CA LYS A 84 9.05 -4.48 -14.77
C LYS A 84 9.94 -3.79 -15.81
N TYR A 85 9.49 -3.75 -17.04
CA TYR A 85 10.23 -3.15 -18.16
C TYR A 85 9.30 -2.26 -18.99
N PRO A 86 8.85 -1.13 -18.42
CA PRO A 86 7.87 -0.27 -19.06
C PRO A 86 8.46 0.46 -20.29
N PRO A 87 7.66 0.72 -21.33
CA PRO A 87 6.28 0.25 -21.47
C PRO A 87 6.26 -1.13 -22.14
N SER A 88 5.88 -2.18 -21.41
CA SER A 88 5.80 -3.52 -22.00
C SER A 88 4.64 -3.67 -23.00
N GLY A 89 3.60 -2.86 -22.84
CA GLY A 89 2.43 -2.85 -23.71
C GLY A 89 1.51 -4.09 -23.60
N ASP A 90 1.86 -5.07 -22.75
CA ASP A 90 1.10 -6.30 -22.60
C ASP A 90 1.18 -6.81 -21.15
N SER A 91 0.02 -7.03 -20.55
CA SER A 91 -0.12 -7.46 -19.16
C SER A 91 0.54 -8.81 -18.84
N LYS A 92 0.80 -9.65 -19.84
CA LYS A 92 1.53 -10.92 -19.64
C LYS A 92 2.96 -10.73 -19.12
N TYR A 93 3.54 -9.55 -19.30
CA TYR A 93 4.87 -9.21 -18.79
C TYR A 93 4.83 -8.55 -17.42
N TRP A 94 3.66 -8.25 -16.90
CA TRP A 94 3.53 -7.62 -15.60
C TRP A 94 3.87 -8.58 -14.48
N LYS A 95 4.48 -8.01 -13.46
CA LYS A 95 4.84 -8.70 -12.22
C LYS A 95 4.36 -7.87 -11.04
N PRO A 96 3.08 -7.98 -10.67
CA PRO A 96 2.53 -7.22 -9.56
C PRO A 96 3.29 -7.47 -8.26
N VAL A 97 3.27 -6.47 -7.39
CA VAL A 97 3.82 -6.56 -6.03
C VAL A 97 2.90 -7.38 -5.15
N THR A 98 3.49 -8.18 -4.28
CA THR A 98 2.78 -8.88 -3.19
C THR A 98 3.25 -8.32 -1.85
N VAL A 99 2.29 -8.01 -0.98
CA VAL A 99 2.56 -7.53 0.39
C VAL A 99 1.86 -8.47 1.35
N GLU A 100 2.63 -9.14 2.19
CA GLU A 100 2.08 -10.12 3.12
C GLU A 100 1.48 -9.47 4.38
N SER A 101 0.68 -10.23 5.12
CA SER A 101 -0.10 -9.74 6.25
C SER A 101 0.75 -9.03 7.31
N GLY A 102 0.22 -7.95 7.88
CA GLY A 102 0.86 -7.16 8.92
C GLY A 102 2.06 -6.33 8.46
N ALA A 103 2.36 -6.31 7.16
CA ALA A 103 3.44 -5.49 6.63
C ALA A 103 3.07 -4.01 6.58
N VAL A 104 4.08 -3.16 6.69
CA VAL A 104 3.97 -1.70 6.67
C VAL A 104 4.80 -1.13 5.53
N ILE A 105 4.15 -0.38 4.66
CA ILE A 105 4.80 0.35 3.57
C ILE A 105 4.84 1.83 3.96
N GLY A 106 6.02 2.37 4.17
CA GLY A 106 6.21 3.77 4.54
C GLY A 106 5.78 4.74 3.45
N GLY A 107 5.35 5.93 3.87
CA GLY A 107 4.91 6.98 2.93
C GLY A 107 5.99 7.37 1.92
N GLY A 108 5.58 7.66 0.70
CA GLY A 108 6.49 8.07 -0.38
C GLY A 108 7.47 7.01 -0.85
N SER A 109 7.34 5.76 -0.40
CA SER A 109 8.19 4.67 -0.87
C SER A 109 7.73 4.13 -2.22
N THR A 110 8.66 3.54 -2.96
CA THR A 110 8.39 2.89 -4.25
C THR A 110 8.82 1.44 -4.20
N ILE A 111 7.93 0.54 -4.61
CA ILE A 111 8.22 -0.89 -4.71
C ILE A 111 8.24 -1.28 -6.18
N ILE A 112 9.38 -1.74 -6.68
CA ILE A 112 9.50 -2.15 -8.08
C ILE A 112 8.74 -3.46 -8.35
N PRO A 113 8.33 -3.70 -9.62
CA PRO A 113 7.56 -4.87 -9.99
C PRO A 113 8.22 -6.20 -9.59
N GLY A 114 7.42 -7.12 -9.12
CA GLY A 114 7.83 -8.48 -8.77
C GLY A 114 8.44 -8.64 -7.37
N CYS A 115 8.54 -7.55 -6.59
CA CYS A 115 8.97 -7.66 -5.20
C CYS A 115 7.87 -8.22 -4.30
N ASN A 116 8.30 -9.01 -3.31
CA ASN A 116 7.48 -9.46 -2.20
C ASN A 116 7.92 -8.76 -0.91
N VAL A 117 6.96 -8.21 -0.18
CA VAL A 117 7.16 -7.64 1.15
C VAL A 117 6.67 -8.64 2.17
N GLY A 118 7.58 -9.27 2.89
CA GLY A 118 7.29 -10.38 3.79
C GLY A 118 6.42 -10.01 4.98
N LYS A 119 5.84 -11.02 5.60
CA LYS A 119 4.90 -10.89 6.71
C LYS A 119 5.51 -10.10 7.88
N PHE A 120 4.73 -9.16 8.42
CA PHE A 120 5.16 -8.27 9.51
C PHE A 120 6.44 -7.46 9.23
N SER A 121 6.84 -7.31 7.97
CA SER A 121 8.00 -6.49 7.63
C SER A 121 7.62 -5.00 7.52
N VAL A 122 8.63 -4.14 7.49
CA VAL A 122 8.47 -2.70 7.34
C VAL A 122 9.39 -2.19 6.25
N LEU A 123 8.85 -1.45 5.31
CA LEU A 123 9.60 -0.61 4.39
C LEU A 123 9.54 0.83 4.88
N GLY A 124 10.69 1.43 5.18
CA GLY A 124 10.79 2.80 5.66
C GLY A 124 10.29 3.83 4.64
N ALA A 125 9.82 4.97 5.14
CA ALA A 125 9.34 6.06 4.27
C ALA A 125 10.42 6.53 3.29
N GLY A 126 10.00 6.91 2.08
CA GLY A 126 10.89 7.40 1.02
C GLY A 126 11.85 6.37 0.45
N SER A 127 11.68 5.10 0.75
CA SER A 127 12.56 4.02 0.29
C SER A 127 12.22 3.55 -1.12
N VAL A 128 13.21 2.98 -1.81
CA VAL A 128 13.01 2.27 -3.08
C VAL A 128 13.36 0.80 -2.89
N LEU A 129 12.33 -0.05 -2.88
CA LEU A 129 12.51 -1.49 -2.72
C LEU A 129 12.80 -2.14 -4.06
N THR A 130 13.97 -2.77 -4.16
CA THR A 130 14.45 -3.46 -5.37
C THR A 130 14.62 -4.96 -5.21
N LYS A 131 14.38 -5.49 -4.00
CA LYS A 131 14.48 -6.90 -3.64
C LYS A 131 13.38 -7.26 -2.65
N ASN A 132 13.10 -8.55 -2.48
CA ASN A 132 12.13 -9.01 -1.48
C ASN A 132 12.61 -8.67 -0.06
N ILE A 133 11.67 -8.29 0.80
CA ILE A 133 11.92 -8.17 2.23
C ILE A 133 11.51 -9.49 2.90
N PRO A 134 12.40 -10.16 3.63
CA PRO A 134 12.03 -11.30 4.46
C PRO A 134 11.05 -10.90 5.57
N GLU A 135 10.31 -11.87 6.11
CA GLU A 135 9.39 -11.62 7.21
C GLU A 135 10.11 -11.05 8.46
N ASN A 136 9.38 -10.24 9.23
CA ASN A 136 9.86 -9.66 10.49
C ASN A 136 11.12 -8.77 10.37
N GLN A 137 11.36 -8.17 9.21
CA GLN A 137 12.49 -7.29 8.99
C GLN A 137 12.04 -5.86 8.65
N VAL A 138 12.88 -4.91 8.99
CA VAL A 138 12.74 -3.49 8.63
C VAL A 138 13.84 -3.13 7.65
N TRP A 139 13.43 -2.63 6.50
CA TRP A 139 14.32 -2.19 5.41
C TRP A 139 14.05 -0.72 5.09
N ALA A 140 15.09 0.01 4.71
CA ALA A 140 14.98 1.41 4.32
C ALA A 140 16.10 1.84 3.39
N GLY A 141 15.87 2.97 2.71
CA GLY A 141 16.84 3.61 1.83
C GLY A 141 16.55 3.41 0.34
N ASN A 142 17.45 3.90 -0.49
CA ASN A 142 17.42 3.78 -1.95
C ASN A 142 18.80 3.34 -2.48
N PRO A 143 18.99 2.08 -2.88
CA PRO A 143 18.04 0.99 -2.70
C PRO A 143 17.82 0.64 -1.23
N ALA A 144 16.63 0.13 -0.90
CA ALA A 144 16.33 -0.31 0.46
C ALA A 144 17.20 -1.50 0.85
N ILE A 145 17.74 -1.44 2.06
CA ILE A 145 18.57 -2.48 2.67
C ILE A 145 18.07 -2.79 4.09
N PHE A 146 18.46 -3.92 4.64
CA PHE A 146 18.15 -4.30 6.01
C PHE A 146 18.67 -3.26 7.01
N VAL A 147 17.84 -2.89 7.97
CA VAL A 147 18.17 -1.94 9.03
C VAL A 147 18.11 -2.62 10.40
N MET A 148 17.03 -3.34 10.71
CA MET A 148 16.82 -4.01 12.00
C MET A 148 15.71 -5.07 11.89
N ASN A 149 15.54 -5.85 12.94
CA ASN A 149 14.38 -6.74 13.07
C ASN A 149 13.13 -5.97 13.50
N ARG A 150 11.96 -6.51 13.19
CA ARG A 150 10.66 -5.89 13.55
C ARG A 150 10.51 -5.68 15.06
N SER A 151 10.98 -6.61 15.87
CA SER A 151 10.94 -6.49 17.34
C SER A 151 11.71 -5.28 17.87
N GLU A 152 12.87 -4.99 17.29
CA GLU A 152 13.65 -3.78 17.62
C GLU A 152 12.93 -2.50 17.21
N TYR A 153 12.29 -2.52 16.05
CA TYR A 153 11.48 -1.41 15.57
C TYR A 153 10.30 -1.11 16.49
N GLU A 154 9.61 -2.16 16.97
CA GLU A 154 8.46 -1.99 17.86
C GLU A 154 8.87 -1.48 19.25
N SER A 155 10.00 -1.95 19.78
CA SER A 155 10.49 -1.46 21.07
C SER A 155 10.78 0.05 21.08
N LYS A 156 11.09 0.65 19.93
CA LYS A 156 11.30 2.11 19.80
C LYS A 156 10.00 2.91 19.83
N ARG A 157 8.85 2.29 19.64
CA ARG A 157 7.54 2.96 19.72
C ARG A 157 7.12 3.26 21.16
N GLU A 158 7.72 2.58 22.12
CA GLU A 158 7.41 2.70 23.55
C GLU A 158 8.35 3.69 24.28
N GLN A 159 9.28 4.30 23.56
CA GLN A 159 10.21 5.33 24.06
C GLN A 159 9.69 6.73 23.69
#